data_9eeda7c79d5754559e223ea0e2813cdf
#
_entry.id   9eeda7c79d5754559e223ea0e2813cdf
#
_cell.length_a   1.000
_cell.length_b   1.000
_cell.length_c   1.000
_cell.angle_alpha   90.00
_cell.angle_beta   90.00
_cell.angle_gamma   90.00
#
_symmetry.space_group_name_H-M   'P 1'
#
loop_
_entity.id
_entity.type
_entity.pdbx_description
1 polymer ?
#
loop_
_entity_poly.entity_id
_entity_poly.type
_entity_poly.pdbx_seq_one_letter_code
_entity_poly.pdbx_strand_id
1 'polypeptide(L)'
;MVNPLPNILVTGSTRGIGASITHALKHRALLIGHGRQDGPEVIGADLSDPAAADRLWDAALTRLDGRIDVLINNAGVFEATPVDAPLPDWQAAWARTMQINLHAAADLSRRAILHWRERGVGGRIVNIASRAAYRGDSPAHWHYAASKAGMVAMTKSIARGFAGEGILAFAICPGFTMTGMAEEYLASRGGDKLLADIPLGRVADPEEVARAAVWLALEAPASMTGAVLDINGASFVR
;
A
#
# COMPACT_ATOMS: atom_id res chain seq x y z
N MET A 1 -22.09 -22.97 9.89
CA MET A 1 -20.61 -23.18 9.83
C MET A 1 -19.95 -21.82 9.94
N VAL A 2 -19.04 -21.63 10.89
CA VAL A 2 -18.26 -20.37 10.99
C VAL A 2 -17.25 -20.40 9.84
N ASN A 3 -17.32 -19.42 8.94
CA ASN A 3 -16.30 -19.30 7.91
C ASN A 3 -14.92 -19.10 8.59
N PRO A 4 -13.88 -19.82 8.14
CA PRO A 4 -12.55 -19.62 8.68
C PRO A 4 -12.10 -18.18 8.44
N LEU A 5 -11.33 -17.64 9.38
CA LEU A 5 -10.75 -16.30 9.23
C LEU A 5 -9.90 -16.23 7.93
N PRO A 6 -9.93 -15.11 7.20
CA PRO A 6 -9.08 -14.93 6.04
C PRO A 6 -7.61 -14.80 6.44
N ASN A 7 -6.73 -15.30 5.59
CA ASN A 7 -5.27 -15.18 5.72
C ASN A 7 -4.80 -13.95 4.93
N ILE A 8 -4.11 -13.02 5.59
CA ILE A 8 -3.77 -11.72 5.03
C ILE A 8 -2.26 -11.45 5.12
N LEU A 9 -1.66 -11.04 4.01
CA LEU A 9 -0.31 -10.46 3.99
C LEU A 9 -0.41 -8.93 3.89
N VAL A 10 0.24 -8.21 4.82
CA VAL A 10 0.32 -6.74 4.82
C VAL A 10 1.78 -6.30 4.71
N THR A 11 2.13 -5.58 3.65
CA THR A 11 3.49 -5.04 3.51
C THR A 11 3.66 -3.71 4.23
N GLY A 12 4.86 -3.46 4.80
CA GLY A 12 5.15 -2.23 5.55
C GLY A 12 4.30 -2.08 6.82
N SER A 13 4.10 -3.18 7.56
CA SER A 13 3.16 -3.32 8.68
C SER A 13 3.66 -2.77 10.02
N THR A 14 4.92 -2.34 10.11
CA THR A 14 5.58 -2.09 11.41
C THR A 14 5.38 -0.68 11.95
N ARG A 15 4.86 0.26 11.14
CA ARG A 15 4.62 1.66 11.53
C ARG A 15 3.51 2.31 10.70
N GLY A 16 3.04 3.47 11.16
CA GLY A 16 2.09 4.33 10.44
C GLY A 16 0.84 3.59 9.98
N ILE A 17 0.41 3.83 8.74
CA ILE A 17 -0.79 3.22 8.15
C ILE A 17 -0.76 1.69 8.24
N GLY A 18 0.38 1.06 7.93
CA GLY A 18 0.49 -0.40 7.98
C GLY A 18 0.30 -0.98 9.37
N ALA A 19 0.84 -0.34 10.42
CA ALA A 19 0.62 -0.76 11.80
C ALA A 19 -0.85 -0.61 12.22
N SER A 20 -1.51 0.49 11.81
CA SER A 20 -2.95 0.69 12.07
C SER A 20 -3.81 -0.33 11.32
N ILE A 21 -3.44 -0.73 10.09
CA ILE A 21 -4.13 -1.79 9.35
C ILE A 21 -4.00 -3.12 10.10
N THR A 22 -2.79 -3.51 10.52
CA THR A 22 -2.58 -4.77 11.25
C THR A 22 -3.32 -4.78 12.58
N HIS A 23 -3.31 -3.65 13.30
CA HIS A 23 -4.09 -3.50 14.53
C HIS A 23 -5.60 -3.67 14.30
N ALA A 24 -6.15 -3.05 13.26
CA ALA A 24 -7.56 -3.12 12.92
C ALA A 24 -8.00 -4.51 12.40
N LEU A 25 -7.07 -5.31 11.86
CA LEU A 25 -7.30 -6.70 11.44
C LEU A 25 -7.18 -7.70 12.59
N LYS A 26 -6.64 -7.30 13.73
CA LYS A 26 -6.51 -8.18 14.90
C LYS A 26 -7.87 -8.80 15.27
N HIS A 27 -7.90 -10.10 15.47
CA HIS A 27 -9.12 -10.88 15.71
C HIS A 27 -10.10 -11.01 14.53
N ARG A 28 -9.79 -10.44 13.35
CA ARG A 28 -10.60 -10.52 12.14
C ARG A 28 -9.95 -11.34 11.02
N ALA A 29 -8.66 -11.64 11.14
CA ALA A 29 -7.86 -12.36 10.16
C ALA A 29 -6.71 -13.12 10.85
N LEU A 30 -6.17 -14.12 10.16
CA LEU A 30 -4.83 -14.63 10.40
C LEU A 30 -3.87 -13.76 9.59
N LEU A 31 -2.90 -13.14 10.26
CA LEU A 31 -2.16 -12.02 9.71
C LEU A 31 -0.65 -12.28 9.75
N ILE A 32 0.02 -12.04 8.64
CA ILE A 32 1.47 -11.86 8.57
C ILE A 32 1.76 -10.47 8.01
N GLY A 33 2.58 -9.73 8.74
CA GLY A 33 3.13 -8.45 8.34
C GLY A 33 4.49 -8.58 7.67
N HIS A 34 4.92 -7.50 7.01
CA HIS A 34 6.27 -7.36 6.51
C HIS A 34 6.89 -6.05 7.04
N GLY A 35 8.17 -6.12 7.38
CA GLY A 35 9.01 -5.00 7.80
C GLY A 35 10.47 -5.19 7.36
N ARG A 36 11.38 -4.36 7.87
CA ARG A 36 12.82 -4.51 7.59
C ARG A 36 13.48 -5.61 8.43
N GLN A 37 12.88 -5.99 9.53
CA GLN A 37 13.40 -6.98 10.48
C GLN A 37 12.34 -8.04 10.76
N ASP A 38 12.79 -9.27 10.99
CA ASP A 38 11.93 -10.36 11.42
C ASP A 38 11.33 -10.13 12.80
N GLY A 39 10.13 -10.67 12.98
CA GLY A 39 9.41 -10.71 14.24
C GLY A 39 8.41 -11.87 14.28
N PRO A 40 7.72 -12.08 15.40
CA PRO A 40 6.76 -13.18 15.55
C PRO A 40 5.67 -13.19 14.45
N GLU A 41 5.12 -12.03 14.15
CA GLU A 41 4.07 -11.84 13.12
C GLU A 41 4.58 -11.00 11.94
N VAL A 42 5.90 -10.81 11.80
CA VAL A 42 6.53 -9.97 10.77
C VAL A 42 7.64 -10.75 10.08
N ILE A 43 7.66 -10.69 8.74
CA ILE A 43 8.76 -11.19 7.92
C ILE A 43 9.64 -10.00 7.53
N GLY A 44 10.93 -10.12 7.81
CA GLY A 44 11.96 -9.15 7.42
C GLY A 44 12.33 -9.30 5.96
N ALA A 45 12.20 -8.23 5.17
CA ALA A 45 12.68 -8.20 3.80
C ALA A 45 13.02 -6.76 3.37
N ASP A 46 14.04 -6.58 2.54
CA ASP A 46 14.32 -5.29 1.91
C ASP A 46 13.74 -5.30 0.48
N LEU A 47 12.61 -4.63 0.29
CA LEU A 47 11.93 -4.55 -1.01
C LEU A 47 12.70 -3.70 -2.05
N SER A 48 13.83 -3.13 -1.71
CA SER A 48 14.75 -2.56 -2.71
C SER A 48 15.52 -3.64 -3.49
N ASP A 49 15.60 -4.87 -2.95
CA ASP A 49 16.05 -6.04 -3.69
C ASP A 49 14.91 -6.60 -4.57
N PRO A 50 15.08 -6.67 -5.90
CA PRO A 50 14.05 -7.21 -6.80
C PRO A 50 13.58 -8.63 -6.46
N ALA A 51 14.42 -9.47 -5.88
CA ALA A 51 14.04 -10.85 -5.52
C ALA A 51 13.32 -10.93 -4.15
N ALA A 52 13.24 -9.83 -3.39
CA ALA A 52 12.68 -9.88 -2.03
C ALA A 52 11.17 -10.14 -2.02
N ALA A 53 10.44 -9.68 -3.03
CA ALA A 53 8.99 -9.89 -3.12
C ALA A 53 8.63 -11.38 -3.21
N ASP A 54 9.35 -12.15 -4.03
CA ASP A 54 9.14 -13.59 -4.16
C ASP A 54 9.46 -14.34 -2.87
N ARG A 55 10.61 -14.02 -2.24
CA ARG A 55 10.99 -14.62 -0.95
C ARG A 55 10.00 -14.29 0.17
N LEU A 56 9.51 -13.05 0.20
CA LEU A 56 8.49 -12.61 1.16
C LEU A 56 7.19 -13.40 0.99
N TRP A 57 6.75 -13.58 -0.26
CA TRP A 57 5.54 -14.35 -0.55
C TRP A 57 5.64 -15.80 -0.08
N ASP A 58 6.75 -16.49 -0.41
CA ASP A 58 6.95 -17.87 -0.02
C ASP A 58 7.04 -18.05 1.51
N ALA A 59 7.73 -17.13 2.19
CA ALA A 59 7.79 -17.12 3.64
C ALA A 59 6.40 -16.84 4.28
N ALA A 60 5.60 -15.94 3.69
CA ALA A 60 4.25 -15.67 4.17
C ALA A 60 3.33 -16.87 3.95
N LEU A 61 3.38 -17.54 2.81
CA LEU A 61 2.65 -18.79 2.56
C LEU A 61 2.98 -19.85 3.61
N THR A 62 4.26 -20.03 3.91
CA THR A 62 4.70 -21.00 4.94
C THR A 62 4.09 -20.67 6.30
N ARG A 63 4.10 -19.40 6.71
CA ARG A 63 3.55 -18.97 8.01
C ARG A 63 2.02 -18.96 8.07
N LEU A 64 1.34 -18.96 6.92
CA LEU A 64 -0.12 -18.97 6.78
C LEU A 64 -0.67 -20.31 6.25
N ASP A 65 0.04 -21.40 6.52
CA ASP A 65 -0.37 -22.77 6.17
C ASP A 65 -0.75 -22.95 4.70
N GLY A 66 0.03 -22.33 3.80
CA GLY A 66 -0.13 -22.42 2.34
C GLY A 66 -1.33 -21.66 1.77
N ARG A 67 -1.91 -20.71 2.51
CA ARG A 67 -3.07 -19.94 2.06
C ARG A 67 -2.91 -18.45 2.33
N ILE A 68 -3.09 -17.62 1.31
CA ILE A 68 -3.25 -16.17 1.42
C ILE A 68 -4.52 -15.81 0.64
N ASP A 69 -5.47 -15.14 1.28
CA ASP A 69 -6.75 -14.73 0.69
C ASP A 69 -6.77 -13.24 0.31
N VAL A 70 -5.95 -12.44 1.02
CA VAL A 70 -5.87 -10.99 0.81
C VAL A 70 -4.41 -10.53 0.84
N LEU A 71 -4.06 -9.67 -0.10
CA LEU A 71 -2.80 -8.94 -0.14
C LEU A 71 -3.06 -7.44 0.06
N ILE A 72 -2.39 -6.83 1.04
CA ILE A 72 -2.40 -5.37 1.24
C ILE A 72 -1.01 -4.83 0.96
N ASN A 73 -0.83 -4.18 -0.18
CA ASN A 73 0.40 -3.50 -0.57
C ASN A 73 0.42 -2.09 0.04
N ASN A 74 1.10 -1.96 1.16
CA ASN A 74 1.24 -0.69 1.88
C ASN A 74 2.69 -0.21 1.97
N ALA A 75 3.69 -1.08 1.83
CA ALA A 75 5.09 -0.69 1.87
C ALA A 75 5.39 0.43 0.87
N GLY A 76 6.17 1.41 1.28
CA GLY A 76 6.58 2.51 0.43
C GLY A 76 7.57 3.44 1.10
N VAL A 77 8.31 4.17 0.26
CA VAL A 77 9.24 5.22 0.67
C VAL A 77 8.81 6.55 0.06
N PHE A 78 9.12 7.63 0.76
CA PHE A 78 8.91 9.02 0.35
C PHE A 78 10.19 9.77 0.66
N GLU A 79 11.09 9.83 -0.31
CA GLU A 79 12.44 10.39 -0.16
C GLU A 79 12.58 11.56 -1.15
N ALA A 80 13.08 12.69 -0.70
CA ALA A 80 13.28 13.85 -1.57
C ALA A 80 14.53 13.68 -2.42
N THR A 81 14.43 14.00 -3.71
CA THR A 81 15.58 14.06 -4.62
C THR A 81 15.47 15.32 -5.46
N PRO A 82 16.27 16.35 -5.14
CA PRO A 82 16.28 17.61 -5.89
C PRO A 82 16.62 17.41 -7.37
N VAL A 83 16.03 18.23 -8.25
CA VAL A 83 16.24 18.13 -9.70
C VAL A 83 17.69 18.42 -10.11
N ASP A 84 18.42 19.17 -9.31
CA ASP A 84 19.84 19.52 -9.46
C ASP A 84 20.79 18.54 -8.77
N ALA A 85 20.28 17.43 -8.19
CA ALA A 85 21.14 16.37 -7.69
C ALA A 85 22.03 15.79 -8.80
N PRO A 86 23.23 15.27 -8.47
CA PRO A 86 24.06 14.56 -9.44
C PRO A 86 23.26 13.46 -10.15
N LEU A 87 23.44 13.32 -11.46
CA LEU A 87 22.63 12.39 -12.27
C LEU A 87 22.64 10.95 -11.74
N PRO A 88 23.78 10.37 -11.26
CA PRO A 88 23.76 9.02 -10.69
C PRO A 88 22.87 8.92 -9.44
N ASP A 89 22.92 9.91 -8.56
CA ASP A 89 22.13 9.93 -7.32
C ASP A 89 20.64 10.06 -7.63
N TRP A 90 20.31 10.93 -8.58
CA TRP A 90 18.94 11.13 -9.06
C TRP A 90 18.36 9.84 -9.68
N GLN A 91 19.15 9.16 -10.53
CA GLN A 91 18.75 7.88 -11.14
C GLN A 91 18.59 6.77 -10.08
N ALA A 92 19.51 6.70 -9.10
CA ALA A 92 19.43 5.73 -8.02
C ALA A 92 18.17 5.92 -7.16
N ALA A 93 17.82 7.17 -6.83
CA ALA A 93 16.61 7.49 -6.09
C ALA A 93 15.33 7.09 -6.85
N TRP A 94 15.29 7.32 -8.18
CA TRP A 94 14.22 6.85 -9.04
C TRP A 94 14.10 5.34 -9.03
N ALA A 95 15.19 4.63 -9.30
CA ALA A 95 15.22 3.17 -9.32
C ALA A 95 14.75 2.58 -8.00
N ARG A 96 15.26 3.09 -6.87
CA ARG A 96 14.89 2.66 -5.53
C ARG A 96 13.40 2.88 -5.23
N THR A 97 12.91 4.09 -5.52
CA THR A 97 11.48 4.41 -5.26
C THR A 97 10.55 3.56 -6.13
N MET A 98 10.84 3.42 -7.41
CA MET A 98 10.05 2.57 -8.29
C MET A 98 10.09 1.10 -7.86
N GLN A 99 11.25 0.60 -7.45
CA GLN A 99 11.40 -0.77 -7.00
C GLN A 99 10.55 -1.04 -5.74
N ILE A 100 10.65 -0.19 -4.71
CA ILE A 100 9.92 -0.41 -3.45
C ILE A 100 8.43 -0.13 -3.60
N ASN A 101 8.06 1.00 -4.23
CA ASN A 101 6.68 1.47 -4.23
C ASN A 101 5.81 0.81 -5.30
N LEU A 102 6.38 0.32 -6.39
CA LEU A 102 5.62 -0.18 -7.53
C LEU A 102 6.02 -1.61 -7.93
N HIS A 103 7.30 -1.89 -8.20
CA HIS A 103 7.68 -3.22 -8.70
C HIS A 103 7.42 -4.30 -7.66
N ALA A 104 7.81 -4.09 -6.40
CA ALA A 104 7.54 -5.07 -5.34
C ALA A 104 6.03 -5.34 -5.15
N ALA A 105 5.19 -4.30 -5.23
CA ALA A 105 3.73 -4.46 -5.19
C ALA A 105 3.19 -5.22 -6.43
N ALA A 106 3.79 -5.00 -7.60
CA ALA A 106 3.43 -5.71 -8.83
C ALA A 106 3.79 -7.19 -8.74
N ASP A 107 5.00 -7.50 -8.26
CA ASP A 107 5.49 -8.86 -8.10
C ASP A 107 4.64 -9.65 -7.09
N LEU A 108 4.35 -9.05 -5.92
CA LEU A 108 3.45 -9.64 -4.92
C LEU A 108 2.03 -9.83 -5.47
N SER A 109 1.51 -8.87 -6.24
CA SER A 109 0.19 -8.98 -6.86
C SER A 109 0.17 -10.12 -7.90
N ARG A 110 1.23 -10.27 -8.70
CA ARG A 110 1.40 -11.39 -9.62
C ARG A 110 1.40 -12.73 -8.87
N ARG A 111 2.18 -12.86 -7.78
CA ARG A 111 2.20 -14.07 -6.95
C ARG A 111 0.82 -14.39 -6.37
N ALA A 112 0.09 -13.39 -5.88
CA ALA A 112 -1.27 -13.53 -5.37
C ALA A 112 -2.23 -14.06 -6.44
N ILE A 113 -2.24 -13.45 -7.62
CA ILE A 113 -3.09 -13.89 -8.74
C ILE A 113 -2.79 -15.34 -9.14
N LEU A 114 -1.51 -15.70 -9.30
CA LEU A 114 -1.13 -17.06 -9.66
C LEU A 114 -1.55 -18.08 -8.59
N HIS A 115 -1.34 -17.75 -7.31
CA HIS A 115 -1.75 -18.56 -6.18
C HIS A 115 -3.27 -18.81 -6.15
N TRP A 116 -4.08 -17.78 -6.37
CA TRP A 116 -5.53 -17.93 -6.39
C TRP A 116 -6.04 -18.72 -7.61
N ARG A 117 -5.43 -18.50 -8.77
CA ARG A 117 -5.74 -19.29 -10.00
C ARG A 117 -5.42 -20.76 -9.84
N GLU A 118 -4.25 -21.10 -9.29
CA GLU A 118 -3.85 -22.48 -9.02
C GLU A 118 -4.83 -23.20 -8.10
N ARG A 119 -5.38 -22.46 -7.11
CA ARG A 119 -6.38 -22.98 -6.16
C ARG A 119 -7.83 -22.93 -6.67
N GLY A 120 -8.08 -22.33 -7.82
CA GLY A 120 -9.44 -22.14 -8.34
C GLY A 120 -10.33 -21.28 -7.45
N VAL A 121 -9.76 -20.29 -6.75
CA VAL A 121 -10.47 -19.37 -5.83
C VAL A 121 -10.25 -17.93 -6.21
N GLY A 122 -11.12 -17.04 -5.72
CA GLY A 122 -10.91 -15.60 -5.78
C GLY A 122 -9.99 -15.09 -4.67
N GLY A 123 -9.71 -13.79 -4.70
CA GLY A 123 -8.93 -13.10 -3.68
C GLY A 123 -9.03 -11.59 -3.78
N ARG A 124 -8.39 -10.86 -2.85
CA ARG A 124 -8.46 -9.40 -2.85
C ARG A 124 -7.08 -8.76 -2.75
N ILE A 125 -6.86 -7.71 -3.54
CA ILE A 125 -5.68 -6.86 -3.48
C ILE A 125 -6.12 -5.47 -3.08
N VAL A 126 -5.50 -4.90 -2.04
CA VAL A 126 -5.69 -3.51 -1.63
C VAL A 126 -4.34 -2.80 -1.73
N ASN A 127 -4.26 -1.79 -2.57
CA ASN A 127 -3.06 -1.02 -2.83
C ASN A 127 -3.14 0.35 -2.14
N ILE A 128 -2.20 0.66 -1.24
CA ILE A 128 -2.10 1.97 -0.62
C ILE A 128 -1.26 2.88 -1.54
N ALA A 129 -1.98 3.63 -2.36
CA ALA A 129 -1.40 4.59 -3.29
C ALA A 129 -1.12 5.96 -2.60
N SER A 130 -1.53 7.06 -3.18
CA SER A 130 -1.46 8.42 -2.63
C SER A 130 -2.29 9.38 -3.48
N ARG A 131 -2.76 10.50 -2.90
CA ARG A 131 -3.29 11.63 -3.67
C ARG A 131 -2.27 12.16 -4.71
N ALA A 132 -0.96 11.98 -4.45
CA ALA A 132 0.10 12.32 -5.39
C ALA A 132 -0.02 11.61 -6.75
N ALA A 133 -0.70 10.46 -6.81
CA ALA A 133 -0.98 9.74 -8.05
C ALA A 133 -1.78 10.57 -9.08
N TYR A 134 -2.52 11.56 -8.62
CA TYR A 134 -3.37 12.40 -9.46
C TYR A 134 -2.93 13.86 -9.51
N ARG A 135 -2.60 14.44 -8.35
CA ARG A 135 -2.23 15.87 -8.30
C ARG A 135 -0.74 16.14 -8.51
N GLY A 136 0.08 15.08 -8.55
CA GLY A 136 1.53 15.23 -8.44
C GLY A 136 1.96 15.51 -7.00
N ASP A 137 3.24 15.80 -6.84
CA ASP A 137 3.88 16.13 -5.55
C ASP A 137 4.87 17.27 -5.75
N SER A 138 5.67 17.58 -4.72
CA SER A 138 6.69 18.63 -4.80
C SER A 138 7.74 18.31 -5.88
N PRO A 139 8.47 19.33 -6.37
CA PRO A 139 9.52 19.14 -7.38
C PRO A 139 10.59 18.12 -7.03
N ALA A 140 10.77 17.80 -5.76
CA ALA A 140 11.73 16.80 -5.31
C ALA A 140 11.15 15.35 -5.24
N HIS A 141 9.87 15.14 -5.57
CA HIS A 141 9.18 13.86 -5.38
C HIS A 141 8.49 13.31 -6.64
N TRP A 142 9.03 13.59 -7.83
CA TRP A 142 8.44 13.12 -9.10
C TRP A 142 8.32 11.60 -9.15
N HIS A 143 9.39 10.90 -8.76
CA HIS A 143 9.45 9.44 -8.71
C HIS A 143 8.41 8.85 -7.77
N TYR A 144 8.14 9.49 -6.64
CA TYR A 144 7.06 9.08 -5.74
C TYR A 144 5.69 9.20 -6.42
N ALA A 145 5.37 10.37 -6.97
CA ALA A 145 4.11 10.61 -7.66
C ALA A 145 3.92 9.62 -8.82
N ALA A 146 4.97 9.41 -9.65
CA ALA A 146 4.96 8.45 -10.74
C ALA A 146 4.73 7.01 -10.25
N SER A 147 5.39 6.58 -9.16
CA SER A 147 5.21 5.24 -8.59
C SER A 147 3.77 5.01 -8.10
N LYS A 148 3.17 6.01 -7.45
CA LYS A 148 1.80 5.92 -6.93
C LYS A 148 0.74 6.03 -8.04
N ALA A 149 0.99 6.77 -9.11
CA ALA A 149 0.17 6.77 -10.32
C ALA A 149 0.21 5.40 -11.02
N GLY A 150 1.40 4.80 -11.15
CA GLY A 150 1.57 3.44 -11.65
C GLY A 150 0.79 2.41 -10.85
N MET A 151 0.81 2.51 -9.52
CA MET A 151 0.05 1.62 -8.63
C MET A 151 -1.47 1.72 -8.86
N VAL A 152 -2.01 2.93 -9.06
CA VAL A 152 -3.42 3.13 -9.41
C VAL A 152 -3.75 2.51 -10.76
N ALA A 153 -2.91 2.73 -11.78
CA ALA A 153 -3.11 2.16 -13.12
C ALA A 153 -3.04 0.62 -13.08
N MET A 154 -2.08 0.06 -12.36
CA MET A 154 -1.94 -1.38 -12.12
C MET A 154 -3.21 -1.95 -11.45
N THR A 155 -3.73 -1.31 -10.41
CA THR A 155 -4.97 -1.73 -9.73
C THR A 155 -6.13 -1.86 -10.72
N LYS A 156 -6.34 -0.86 -11.57
CA LYS A 156 -7.39 -0.86 -12.60
C LYS A 156 -7.19 -1.97 -13.63
N SER A 157 -5.95 -2.22 -14.03
CA SER A 157 -5.62 -3.30 -14.97
C SER A 157 -5.90 -4.67 -14.38
N ILE A 158 -5.53 -4.90 -13.12
CA ILE A 158 -5.83 -6.15 -12.40
C ILE A 158 -7.34 -6.34 -12.28
N ALA A 159 -8.08 -5.33 -11.83
CA ALA A 159 -9.53 -5.39 -11.70
C ALA A 159 -10.21 -5.76 -13.03
N ARG A 160 -9.83 -5.12 -14.14
CA ARG A 160 -10.39 -5.40 -15.46
C ARG A 160 -10.01 -6.78 -15.99
N GLY A 161 -8.80 -7.24 -15.69
CA GLY A 161 -8.28 -8.50 -16.23
C GLY A 161 -8.79 -9.74 -15.50
N PHE A 162 -9.04 -9.65 -14.19
CA PHE A 162 -9.24 -10.83 -13.35
C PHE A 162 -10.55 -10.83 -12.54
N ALA A 163 -11.43 -9.82 -12.68
CA ALA A 163 -12.70 -9.79 -11.96
C ALA A 163 -13.58 -11.01 -12.26
N GLY A 164 -13.56 -11.52 -13.48
CA GLY A 164 -14.29 -12.73 -13.88
C GLY A 164 -13.82 -14.01 -13.17
N GLU A 165 -12.61 -13.98 -12.61
CA GLU A 165 -12.05 -15.07 -11.81
C GLU A 165 -12.26 -14.84 -10.28
N GLY A 166 -13.06 -13.84 -9.90
CA GLY A 166 -13.30 -13.48 -8.50
C GLY A 166 -12.11 -12.76 -7.82
N ILE A 167 -11.11 -12.31 -8.59
CA ILE A 167 -9.96 -11.57 -8.07
C ILE A 167 -10.28 -10.08 -8.15
N LEU A 168 -10.35 -9.45 -6.98
CA LEU A 168 -10.77 -8.05 -6.83
C LEU A 168 -9.57 -7.18 -6.46
N ALA A 169 -9.48 -6.00 -7.05
CA ALA A 169 -8.41 -5.07 -6.76
C ALA A 169 -8.94 -3.68 -6.48
N PHE A 170 -8.40 -3.04 -5.44
CA PHE A 170 -8.80 -1.72 -4.97
C PHE A 170 -7.57 -0.86 -4.68
N ALA A 171 -7.70 0.44 -4.78
CA ALA A 171 -6.68 1.38 -4.33
C ALA A 171 -7.25 2.38 -3.33
N ILE A 172 -6.41 2.83 -2.41
CA ILE A 172 -6.67 3.97 -1.53
C ILE A 172 -5.63 5.04 -1.85
N CYS A 173 -6.07 6.29 -1.93
CA CYS A 173 -5.22 7.45 -2.12
C CYS A 173 -5.26 8.35 -0.86
N PRO A 174 -4.44 8.04 0.15
CA PRO A 174 -4.34 8.90 1.32
C PRO A 174 -3.77 10.28 0.93
N GLY A 175 -4.19 11.29 1.68
CA GLY A 175 -3.48 12.55 1.79
C GLY A 175 -2.33 12.48 2.80
N PHE A 176 -1.97 13.63 3.36
CA PHE A 176 -1.11 13.63 4.53
C PHE A 176 -1.80 12.91 5.68
N THR A 177 -1.07 11.96 6.25
CA THR A 177 -1.54 11.09 7.34
C THR A 177 -0.58 11.23 8.50
N MET A 178 -1.10 11.34 9.73
CA MET A 178 -0.31 11.52 10.95
C MET A 178 0.56 10.27 11.20
N THR A 179 1.76 10.32 10.67
CA THR A 179 2.82 9.33 10.85
C THR A 179 4.07 10.08 11.29
N GLY A 180 5.09 9.41 11.81
CA GLY A 180 6.28 10.08 12.33
C GLY A 180 6.87 11.17 11.41
N MET A 181 6.83 10.98 10.09
CA MET A 181 7.26 12.01 9.12
C MET A 181 6.32 13.23 9.09
N ALA A 182 5.01 13.01 9.26
CA ALA A 182 4.05 14.11 9.27
C ALA A 182 4.13 14.93 10.56
N GLU A 183 4.41 14.29 11.68
CA GLU A 183 4.63 14.96 12.98
C GLU A 183 5.83 15.91 12.90
N GLU A 184 6.96 15.43 12.38
CA GLU A 184 8.17 16.25 12.18
C GLU A 184 7.91 17.42 11.23
N TYR A 185 7.17 17.19 10.15
CA TYR A 185 6.84 18.25 9.17
C TYR A 185 5.87 19.27 9.75
N LEU A 186 4.83 18.85 10.49
CA LEU A 186 3.87 19.75 11.15
C LEU A 186 4.52 20.58 12.26
N ALA A 187 5.48 20.01 12.98
CA ALA A 187 6.27 20.74 13.97
C ALA A 187 7.24 21.75 13.34
N SER A 188 7.50 21.64 12.05
CA SER A 188 8.33 22.57 11.29
C SER A 188 7.50 23.77 10.81
N ARG A 189 8.18 24.87 10.38
CA ARG A 189 7.54 26.08 9.84
C ARG A 189 6.67 25.86 8.59
N GLY A 190 6.60 24.64 8.05
CA GLY A 190 5.77 24.24 6.90
C GLY A 190 4.38 23.74 7.28
N GLY A 191 4.11 23.49 8.56
CA GLY A 191 2.86 22.88 9.03
C GLY A 191 1.61 23.68 8.68
N ASP A 192 1.62 25.01 8.88
CA ASP A 192 0.49 25.88 8.56
C ASP A 192 0.12 25.84 7.06
N LYS A 193 1.12 25.82 6.18
CA LYS A 193 0.89 25.68 4.72
C LYS A 193 0.27 24.35 4.36
N LEU A 194 0.73 23.27 5.00
CA LEU A 194 0.18 21.94 4.80
C LEU A 194 -1.29 21.89 5.24
N LEU A 195 -1.62 22.43 6.40
CA LEU A 195 -2.99 22.44 6.91
C LEU A 195 -3.91 23.32 6.05
N ALA A 196 -3.41 24.44 5.54
CA ALA A 196 -4.17 25.32 4.63
C ALA A 196 -4.53 24.63 3.30
N ASP A 197 -3.75 23.63 2.86
CA ASP A 197 -4.03 22.82 1.66
C ASP A 197 -5.07 21.70 1.92
N ILE A 198 -5.53 21.52 3.15
CA ILE A 198 -6.48 20.47 3.53
C ILE A 198 -7.79 21.12 4.02
N PRO A 199 -8.86 21.14 3.20
CA PRO A 199 -10.15 21.75 3.59
C PRO A 199 -10.74 21.23 4.90
N LEU A 200 -10.47 19.97 5.25
CA LEU A 200 -10.87 19.37 6.54
C LEU A 200 -10.18 20.05 7.75
N GLY A 201 -9.13 20.83 7.52
CA GLY A 201 -8.38 21.55 8.57
C GLY A 201 -7.43 20.69 9.40
N ARG A 202 -7.27 19.42 9.08
CA ARG A 202 -6.33 18.51 9.73
C ARG A 202 -5.81 17.44 8.77
N VAL A 203 -4.69 16.83 9.11
CA VAL A 203 -4.22 15.58 8.46
C VAL A 203 -5.12 14.42 8.87
N ALA A 204 -5.14 13.36 8.06
CA ALA A 204 -5.85 12.14 8.39
C ALA A 204 -5.10 11.36 9.48
N ASP A 205 -5.84 10.67 10.35
CA ASP A 205 -5.25 9.68 11.25
C ASP A 205 -4.99 8.36 10.50
N PRO A 206 -3.92 7.62 10.81
CA PRO A 206 -3.64 6.32 10.20
C PRO A 206 -4.81 5.34 10.29
N GLU A 207 -5.60 5.42 11.37
CA GLU A 207 -6.81 4.62 11.60
C GLU A 207 -7.92 4.89 10.59
N GLU A 208 -8.03 6.11 10.06
CA GLU A 208 -9.02 6.44 9.02
C GLU A 208 -8.71 5.68 7.73
N VAL A 209 -7.43 5.64 7.34
CA VAL A 209 -6.96 4.87 6.19
C VAL A 209 -7.09 3.37 6.45
N ALA A 210 -6.74 2.92 7.66
CA ALA A 210 -6.83 1.53 8.06
C ALA A 210 -8.27 1.00 8.00
N ARG A 211 -9.26 1.75 8.49
CA ARG A 211 -10.67 1.36 8.42
C ARG A 211 -11.12 1.12 6.98
N ALA A 212 -10.75 1.99 6.05
CA ALA A 212 -11.07 1.82 4.65
C ALA A 212 -10.34 0.61 4.04
N ALA A 213 -9.07 0.41 4.37
CA ALA A 213 -8.30 -0.74 3.89
C ALA A 213 -8.91 -2.07 4.36
N VAL A 214 -9.28 -2.16 5.63
CA VAL A 214 -9.93 -3.33 6.21
C VAL A 214 -11.31 -3.59 5.57
N TRP A 215 -12.10 -2.54 5.35
CA TRP A 215 -13.38 -2.67 4.68
C TRP A 215 -13.23 -3.17 3.24
N LEU A 216 -12.28 -2.64 2.47
CA LEU A 216 -11.98 -3.12 1.11
C LEU A 216 -11.49 -4.58 1.11
N ALA A 217 -10.66 -4.93 2.10
CA ALA A 217 -10.10 -6.26 2.24
C ALA A 217 -11.15 -7.33 2.56
N LEU A 218 -12.16 -7.01 3.38
CA LEU A 218 -13.06 -8.01 3.96
C LEU A 218 -14.52 -7.90 3.49
N GLU A 219 -15.02 -6.69 3.21
CA GLU A 219 -16.45 -6.41 3.16
C GLU A 219 -16.94 -5.77 1.86
N ALA A 220 -16.08 -4.98 1.19
CA ALA A 220 -16.48 -4.22 0.01
C ALA A 220 -17.14 -5.13 -1.05
N PRO A 221 -18.26 -4.71 -1.65
CA PRO A 221 -18.94 -5.51 -2.67
C PRO A 221 -18.05 -5.69 -3.91
N ALA A 222 -18.15 -6.87 -4.53
CA ALA A 222 -17.30 -7.24 -5.67
C ALA A 222 -17.44 -6.26 -6.85
N SER A 223 -18.62 -5.68 -7.05
CA SER A 223 -18.88 -4.68 -8.10
C SER A 223 -18.05 -3.39 -7.95
N MET A 224 -17.43 -3.17 -6.79
CA MET A 224 -16.49 -2.05 -6.58
C MET A 224 -15.08 -2.33 -7.07
N THR A 225 -14.78 -3.52 -7.60
CA THR A 225 -13.41 -3.81 -8.09
C THR A 225 -12.94 -2.73 -9.08
N GLY A 226 -11.73 -2.27 -8.94
CA GLY A 226 -11.17 -1.13 -9.68
C GLY A 226 -11.42 0.23 -9.03
N ALA A 227 -12.19 0.30 -7.93
CA ALA A 227 -12.41 1.54 -7.21
C ALA A 227 -11.11 2.09 -6.61
N VAL A 228 -11.03 3.42 -6.60
CA VAL A 228 -9.96 4.18 -5.95
C VAL A 228 -10.59 5.13 -4.96
N LEU A 229 -10.34 4.93 -3.67
CA LEU A 229 -10.90 5.75 -2.60
C LEU A 229 -9.92 6.86 -2.20
N ASP A 230 -10.42 8.09 -2.15
CA ASP A 230 -9.65 9.22 -1.62
C ASP A 230 -9.90 9.38 -0.13
N ILE A 231 -8.82 9.42 0.67
CA ILE A 231 -8.84 9.70 2.11
C ILE A 231 -7.82 10.80 2.38
N ASN A 232 -8.18 12.03 2.02
CA ASN A 232 -7.23 13.13 1.94
C ASN A 232 -7.77 14.48 2.48
N GLY A 233 -8.92 14.47 3.18
CA GLY A 233 -9.52 15.68 3.73
C GLY A 233 -9.92 16.71 2.68
N ALA A 234 -10.28 16.27 1.48
CA ALA A 234 -10.59 17.08 0.30
C ALA A 234 -9.41 17.91 -0.23
N SER A 235 -8.16 17.61 0.16
CA SER A 235 -6.97 18.27 -0.39
C SER A 235 -6.72 17.94 -1.87
N PHE A 236 -7.46 16.98 -2.40
CA PHE A 236 -7.63 16.71 -3.82
C PHE A 236 -9.00 16.03 -4.04
N VAL A 237 -9.75 16.51 -5.04
CA VAL A 237 -11.03 15.93 -5.48
C VAL A 237 -10.94 15.66 -6.97
N ARG A 238 -11.39 14.46 -7.39
CA ARG A 238 -11.42 14.03 -8.80
C ARG A 238 -12.74 14.39 -9.46
#